data_0747a99abbdb4aaa61c111a6011d5502
#
_entry.id   0747a99abbdb4aaa61c111a6011d5502
#
_cell.length_a   1.000
_cell.length_b   1.000
_cell.length_c   1.000
_cell.angle_alpha   90.00
_cell.angle_beta   90.00
_cell.angle_gamma   90.00
#
_symmetry.space_group_name_H-M   'P 1'
#
loop_
_entity.id
_entity.type
_entity.pdbx_description
1 polymer ?
#
loop_
_entity_poly.entity_id
_entity_poly.type
_entity_poly.pdbx_seq_one_letter_code
_entity_poly.pdbx_strand_id
1 'polypeptide(L)'
;LDISRIPFSRFGSYFAVSIERDTNRLIVRDLHGGDEAPSSIFVLELMKHGQAADFDLDVTETRLRIIHRHNHAEYAELCISGEDIIYCRIAGASLKLTAVKTRYDSLMPYGPQQWEYHLYSKEIKLMFTLLQGDARIQAPWKMVGNDSIELVMNPDGDQDEGCVFVIESYKTVWRKKEYEDYARACERVDRHYEQWLRQMPAVPERYEPSRRLAAYITWSCVVHPEGQLNNYAMYMSKNWMFNIWSWDNCFNAMMLSERDPKLALAQLDIFMAHQDESGIYADFINDKFLSFNCCKPPIHAWAFARMRERNAWFDDRAIVARMYDSLARATNYWLGYRRPSASWLPVYNHGNDSGWDNASIFHDGIPVEAPDLAAHLIRQMDILSGMAAELERADEAKAWTEKADELYGLLMDRLYRDGRFVARYAPEDRIIAHQDSLILYMPLIIGYRLPSEVTAALANGLAERFEAQYGLCTESYHSPLYRDNGYWLGPIWAPVTYLFIDALRRNGYNEFASRLAAKFMDLTLAGGMAENFDPFSGKGLVDPAFTWTSSVFLMLARESIQPPEEHHEKIFR
;
A
#
# COMPACT_ATOMS: atom_id res chain seq x y z
N LEU A 1 -13.83 3.02 -14.47
CA LEU A 1 -13.54 2.98 -13.01
C LEU A 1 -14.69 3.59 -12.20
N ASP A 2 -14.96 3.01 -11.03
CA ASP A 2 -15.90 3.57 -10.05
C ASP A 2 -15.13 4.42 -9.04
N ILE A 3 -15.14 5.74 -9.22
CA ILE A 3 -14.36 6.67 -8.37
C ILE A 3 -15.01 6.95 -7.00
N SER A 4 -16.15 6.36 -6.70
CA SER A 4 -16.67 6.30 -5.33
C SER A 4 -15.91 5.28 -4.47
N ARG A 5 -15.17 4.37 -5.12
CA ARG A 5 -14.41 3.29 -4.51
C ARG A 5 -12.92 3.35 -4.81
N ILE A 6 -12.54 3.75 -6.02
CA ILE A 6 -11.16 3.72 -6.53
C ILE A 6 -10.83 5.11 -7.06
N PRO A 7 -10.02 5.92 -6.35
CA PRO A 7 -9.72 7.27 -6.77
C PRO A 7 -9.09 7.32 -8.17
N PHE A 8 -9.51 8.29 -8.98
CA PHE A 8 -8.84 8.60 -10.22
C PHE A 8 -7.52 9.32 -9.89
N SER A 9 -6.41 8.73 -10.25
CA SER A 9 -5.08 9.29 -10.04
C SER A 9 -4.09 8.74 -11.06
N ARG A 10 -2.80 9.06 -10.90
CA ARG A 10 -1.73 8.69 -11.82
C ARG A 10 -0.44 8.38 -11.09
N PHE A 11 0.42 7.58 -11.74
CA PHE A 11 1.81 7.34 -11.31
C PHE A 11 2.57 8.65 -11.09
N GLY A 12 3.18 8.78 -9.93
CA GLY A 12 3.97 9.92 -9.51
C GLY A 12 3.17 11.07 -8.90
N SER A 13 1.83 11.10 -9.02
CA SER A 13 1.04 12.25 -8.60
C SER A 13 0.51 12.16 -7.18
N TYR A 14 0.52 13.29 -6.46
CA TYR A 14 -0.23 13.47 -5.20
C TYR A 14 -1.68 13.87 -5.44
N PHE A 15 -2.07 14.23 -6.66
CA PHE A 15 -3.47 14.52 -6.97
C PHE A 15 -4.31 13.24 -7.09
N ALA A 16 -5.52 13.32 -6.57
CA ALA A 16 -6.56 12.32 -6.78
C ALA A 16 -7.92 12.98 -6.96
N VAL A 17 -8.82 12.35 -7.73
CA VAL A 17 -10.22 12.77 -7.85
C VAL A 17 -11.10 11.61 -7.40
N SER A 18 -12.10 11.88 -6.56
CA SER A 18 -13.00 10.88 -6.01
C SER A 18 -14.37 11.45 -5.70
N ILE A 19 -15.33 10.56 -5.45
CA ILE A 19 -16.61 10.92 -4.85
C ILE A 19 -16.47 10.86 -3.32
N GLU A 20 -16.78 11.94 -2.65
CA GLU A 20 -16.79 12.01 -1.19
C GLU A 20 -17.98 11.21 -0.63
N ARG A 21 -17.71 10.25 0.25
CA ARG A 21 -18.72 9.26 0.68
C ARG A 21 -19.94 9.88 1.36
N ASP A 22 -19.73 10.82 2.25
CA ASP A 22 -20.80 11.35 3.10
C ASP A 22 -21.69 12.38 2.37
N THR A 23 -21.13 13.07 1.38
CA THR A 23 -21.80 14.17 0.68
C THR A 23 -22.10 13.88 -0.78
N ASN A 24 -21.56 12.79 -1.31
CA ASN A 24 -21.64 12.42 -2.74
C ASN A 24 -21.15 13.52 -3.68
N ARG A 25 -20.23 14.38 -3.23
CA ARG A 25 -19.63 15.44 -4.03
C ARG A 25 -18.43 14.92 -4.81
N LEU A 26 -18.25 15.40 -6.02
CA LEU A 26 -17.02 15.17 -6.79
C LEU A 26 -15.93 16.11 -6.28
N ILE A 27 -14.82 15.55 -5.80
CA ILE A 27 -13.75 16.31 -5.15
C ILE A 27 -12.39 16.06 -5.81
N VAL A 28 -11.59 17.12 -5.93
CA VAL A 28 -10.15 17.02 -6.15
C VAL A 28 -9.46 17.00 -4.80
N ARG A 29 -8.51 16.08 -4.67
CA ARG A 29 -7.73 15.86 -3.46
C ARG A 29 -6.26 16.11 -3.74
N ASP A 30 -5.57 16.59 -2.73
CA ASP A 30 -4.12 16.62 -2.63
C ASP A 30 -3.69 15.77 -1.44
N LEU A 31 -2.79 14.82 -1.67
CA LEU A 31 -2.43 13.77 -0.71
C LEU A 31 -1.15 14.06 0.09
N HIS A 32 -0.57 15.28 -0.05
CA HIS A 32 0.57 15.65 0.78
C HIS A 32 0.20 15.65 2.27
N GLY A 33 1.11 15.10 3.07
CA GLY A 33 0.93 14.93 4.51
C GLY A 33 0.23 13.63 4.90
N GLY A 34 -0.01 12.73 3.95
CA GLY A 34 -0.61 11.43 4.23
C GLY A 34 -2.03 11.53 4.77
N ASP A 35 -2.50 10.48 5.42
CA ASP A 35 -3.82 10.40 6.06
C ASP A 35 -3.91 11.20 7.38
N GLU A 36 -2.80 11.79 7.86
CA GLU A 36 -2.79 12.74 8.97
C GLU A 36 -3.27 14.14 8.59
N ALA A 37 -3.41 14.44 7.28
CA ALA A 37 -3.81 15.75 6.80
C ALA A 37 -5.10 15.71 5.97
N PRO A 38 -6.01 16.71 6.10
CA PRO A 38 -7.18 16.83 5.22
C PRO A 38 -6.75 16.84 3.75
N SER A 39 -7.38 16.02 2.90
CA SER A 39 -6.96 15.88 1.50
C SER A 39 -7.81 16.65 0.50
N SER A 40 -9.08 16.92 0.77
CA SER A 40 -9.99 17.62 -0.15
C SER A 40 -9.55 19.08 -0.37
N ILE A 41 -9.40 19.48 -1.63
CA ILE A 41 -8.99 20.84 -2.01
C ILE A 41 -10.03 21.59 -2.84
N PHE A 42 -10.76 20.91 -3.71
CA PHE A 42 -11.86 21.49 -4.49
C PHE A 42 -13.05 20.56 -4.58
N VAL A 43 -14.25 21.16 -4.57
CA VAL A 43 -15.48 20.52 -5.05
C VAL A 43 -15.66 20.92 -6.51
N LEU A 44 -15.98 19.96 -7.38
CA LEU A 44 -16.24 20.17 -8.81
C LEU A 44 -17.74 20.09 -9.08
N GLU A 45 -18.25 21.05 -9.84
CA GLU A 45 -19.63 21.10 -10.29
C GLU A 45 -19.67 21.42 -11.79
N LEU A 46 -20.37 20.60 -12.57
CA LEU A 46 -20.67 20.94 -13.96
C LEU A 46 -21.76 22.02 -13.96
N MET A 47 -21.57 23.08 -14.74
CA MET A 47 -22.50 24.21 -14.79
C MET A 47 -23.04 24.38 -16.21
N LYS A 48 -24.33 24.74 -16.30
CA LYS A 48 -24.99 25.13 -17.57
C LYS A 48 -25.86 26.34 -17.32
N HIS A 49 -25.71 27.38 -18.17
CA HIS A 49 -26.42 28.65 -18.04
C HIS A 49 -26.38 29.25 -16.61
N GLY A 50 -25.22 29.15 -15.96
CA GLY A 50 -24.98 29.66 -14.60
C GLY A 50 -25.60 28.84 -13.46
N GLN A 51 -26.18 27.66 -13.73
CA GLN A 51 -26.74 26.75 -12.74
C GLN A 51 -26.01 25.41 -12.73
N ALA A 52 -25.99 24.76 -11.57
CA ALA A 52 -25.45 23.39 -11.46
C ALA A 52 -26.28 22.44 -12.33
N ALA A 53 -25.60 21.59 -13.08
CA ALA A 53 -26.19 20.63 -13.99
C ALA A 53 -26.01 19.20 -13.48
N ASP A 54 -27.01 18.36 -13.68
CA ASP A 54 -26.88 16.92 -13.44
C ASP A 54 -25.88 16.32 -14.40
N PHE A 55 -25.00 15.48 -13.90
CA PHE A 55 -23.96 14.84 -14.70
C PHE A 55 -23.85 13.35 -14.42
N ASP A 56 -23.27 12.64 -15.39
CA ASP A 56 -22.79 11.27 -15.26
C ASP A 56 -21.27 11.27 -15.41
N LEU A 57 -20.61 10.23 -14.90
CA LEU A 57 -19.16 10.08 -14.97
C LEU A 57 -18.79 8.95 -15.92
N ASP A 58 -17.87 9.24 -16.84
CA ASP A 58 -17.17 8.24 -17.64
C ASP A 58 -15.67 8.29 -17.29
N VAL A 59 -15.19 7.23 -16.62
CA VAL A 59 -13.84 7.20 -16.07
C VAL A 59 -13.09 5.99 -16.57
N THR A 60 -12.03 6.24 -17.31
CA THR A 60 -11.01 5.27 -17.68
C THR A 60 -9.82 5.34 -16.71
N GLU A 61 -8.78 4.59 -16.97
CA GLU A 61 -7.56 4.62 -16.16
C GLU A 61 -6.78 5.94 -16.29
N THR A 62 -7.01 6.69 -17.40
CA THR A 62 -6.22 7.88 -17.76
C THR A 62 -7.04 9.12 -17.99
N ARG A 63 -8.37 9.02 -18.02
CA ARG A 63 -9.33 10.12 -18.27
C ARG A 63 -10.50 10.03 -17.30
N LEU A 64 -10.93 11.20 -16.84
CA LEU A 64 -12.16 11.38 -16.10
C LEU A 64 -13.02 12.40 -16.83
N ARG A 65 -14.19 12.00 -17.31
CA ARG A 65 -15.17 12.89 -17.95
C ARG A 65 -16.39 13.09 -17.06
N ILE A 66 -16.76 14.35 -16.87
CA ILE A 66 -17.98 14.80 -16.20
C ILE A 66 -18.92 15.22 -17.34
N ILE A 67 -19.93 14.43 -17.62
CA ILE A 67 -20.77 14.57 -18.82
C ILE A 67 -22.16 15.03 -18.41
N HIS A 68 -22.66 16.10 -19.02
CA HIS A 68 -24.04 16.54 -18.80
C HIS A 68 -25.02 15.43 -19.16
N ARG A 69 -25.91 15.04 -18.21
CA ARG A 69 -26.77 13.87 -18.33
C ARG A 69 -27.67 13.85 -19.57
N HIS A 70 -28.09 15.02 -20.03
CA HIS A 70 -29.04 15.15 -21.16
C HIS A 70 -28.38 15.57 -22.48
N ASN A 71 -27.07 15.91 -22.44
CA ASN A 71 -26.35 16.32 -23.66
C ASN A 71 -24.86 15.93 -23.56
N HIS A 72 -24.48 14.84 -24.15
CA HIS A 72 -23.11 14.30 -24.08
C HIS A 72 -22.05 15.14 -24.82
N ALA A 73 -22.46 16.13 -25.61
CA ALA A 73 -21.53 17.11 -26.18
C ALA A 73 -21.08 18.17 -25.16
N GLU A 74 -21.76 18.25 -24.01
CA GLU A 74 -21.48 19.17 -22.93
C GLU A 74 -20.75 18.41 -21.81
N TYR A 75 -19.45 18.69 -21.63
CA TYR A 75 -18.63 17.95 -20.68
C TYR A 75 -17.43 18.73 -20.16
N ALA A 76 -16.87 18.27 -19.05
CA ALA A 76 -15.51 18.57 -18.61
C ALA A 76 -14.71 17.27 -18.55
N GLU A 77 -13.49 17.26 -19.07
CA GLU A 77 -12.60 16.10 -19.09
C GLU A 77 -11.28 16.44 -18.41
N LEU A 78 -10.87 15.63 -17.44
CA LEU A 78 -9.64 15.78 -16.69
C LEU A 78 -8.62 14.70 -17.07
N CYS A 79 -7.35 15.11 -17.18
CA CYS A 79 -6.20 14.24 -17.32
C CYS A 79 -5.12 14.69 -16.33
N ILE A 80 -4.67 13.81 -15.44
CA ILE A 80 -3.47 14.08 -14.63
C ILE A 80 -2.27 13.76 -15.50
N SER A 81 -1.66 14.79 -16.11
CA SER A 81 -0.68 14.59 -17.18
C SER A 81 0.77 14.52 -16.71
N GLY A 82 1.05 15.08 -15.55
CA GLY A 82 2.37 15.09 -14.89
C GLY A 82 2.26 14.62 -13.43
N GLU A 83 3.37 14.58 -12.75
CA GLU A 83 3.40 14.29 -11.32
C GLU A 83 2.54 15.29 -10.56
N ASP A 84 2.63 16.59 -10.95
CA ASP A 84 2.00 17.71 -10.27
C ASP A 84 1.03 18.49 -11.18
N ILE A 85 0.55 17.91 -12.29
CA ILE A 85 -0.21 18.65 -13.29
C ILE A 85 -1.53 17.96 -13.60
N ILE A 86 -2.63 18.70 -13.42
CA ILE A 86 -3.96 18.35 -13.94
C ILE A 86 -4.25 19.24 -15.13
N TYR A 87 -4.57 18.64 -16.28
CA TYR A 87 -5.21 19.31 -17.41
C TYR A 87 -6.71 19.12 -17.33
N CYS A 88 -7.44 20.15 -17.70
CA CYS A 88 -8.88 20.09 -17.89
C CYS A 88 -9.27 20.69 -19.23
N ARG A 89 -10.13 19.98 -19.98
CA ARG A 89 -10.78 20.46 -21.20
C ARG A 89 -12.28 20.48 -20.97
N ILE A 90 -12.94 21.58 -21.40
CA ILE A 90 -14.38 21.77 -21.26
C ILE A 90 -14.98 22.07 -22.65
N ALA A 91 -16.14 21.49 -22.94
CA ALA A 91 -16.88 21.76 -24.15
C ALA A 91 -18.37 21.92 -23.82
N GLY A 92 -19.02 22.95 -24.39
CA GLY A 92 -20.46 23.20 -24.32
C GLY A 92 -21.03 23.45 -22.91
N ALA A 93 -20.21 23.42 -21.87
CA ALA A 93 -20.57 23.62 -20.47
C ALA A 93 -19.53 24.51 -19.79
N SER A 94 -19.70 24.77 -18.48
CA SER A 94 -18.69 25.36 -17.61
C SER A 94 -18.35 24.38 -16.47
N LEU A 95 -17.15 24.52 -15.93
CA LEU A 95 -16.74 23.79 -14.72
C LEU A 95 -16.50 24.77 -13.58
N LYS A 96 -17.21 24.59 -12.47
CA LYS A 96 -16.99 25.35 -11.25
C LYS A 96 -16.12 24.55 -10.28
N LEU A 97 -15.08 25.18 -9.76
CA LEU A 97 -14.23 24.69 -8.68
C LEU A 97 -14.48 25.56 -7.46
N THR A 98 -14.99 24.95 -6.39
CA THR A 98 -15.18 25.62 -5.09
C THR A 98 -14.13 25.09 -4.13
N ALA A 99 -13.27 25.97 -3.59
CA ALA A 99 -12.20 25.56 -2.70
C ALA A 99 -12.72 25.10 -1.34
N VAL A 100 -12.20 23.94 -0.88
CA VAL A 100 -12.30 23.48 0.48
C VAL A 100 -11.14 24.12 1.25
N LYS A 101 -11.35 25.33 1.74
CA LYS A 101 -10.27 26.19 2.23
C LYS A 101 -10.18 26.27 3.74
N THR A 102 -9.00 26.60 4.23
CA THR A 102 -8.73 26.99 5.61
C THR A 102 -8.67 28.52 5.77
N ARG A 103 -8.45 29.00 7.01
CA ARG A 103 -8.47 30.41 7.33
C ARG A 103 -7.47 31.25 6.52
N TYR A 104 -6.27 30.72 6.28
CA TYR A 104 -5.17 31.46 5.66
C TYR A 104 -5.01 31.20 4.16
N ASP A 105 -5.83 30.31 3.58
CA ASP A 105 -5.76 30.01 2.17
C ASP A 105 -6.15 31.25 1.34
N SER A 106 -5.42 31.46 0.25
CA SER A 106 -5.60 32.66 -0.56
C SER A 106 -5.36 32.40 -2.05
N LEU A 107 -6.26 32.92 -2.88
CA LEU A 107 -6.13 32.96 -4.33
C LEU A 107 -5.91 34.41 -4.77
N MET A 108 -4.93 34.62 -5.64
CA MET A 108 -4.60 35.94 -6.18
C MET A 108 -4.29 35.88 -7.67
N PRO A 109 -4.57 36.95 -8.45
CA PRO A 109 -4.07 37.06 -9.80
C PRO A 109 -2.54 37.05 -9.82
N TYR A 110 -1.94 36.24 -10.70
CA TYR A 110 -0.50 36.18 -10.88
C TYR A 110 -0.04 36.87 -12.17
N GLY A 111 -0.85 36.77 -13.25
CA GLY A 111 -0.60 37.36 -14.55
C GLY A 111 -1.85 37.27 -15.43
N PRO A 112 -1.75 37.65 -16.70
CA PRO A 112 -2.84 37.45 -17.65
C PRO A 112 -3.21 35.96 -17.70
N GLN A 113 -4.48 35.63 -17.44
CA GLN A 113 -5.00 34.25 -17.45
C GLN A 113 -4.30 33.30 -16.48
N GLN A 114 -3.73 33.82 -15.37
CA GLN A 114 -3.04 33.03 -14.35
C GLN A 114 -3.43 33.48 -12.96
N TRP A 115 -3.62 32.50 -12.07
CA TRP A 115 -3.96 32.69 -10.65
C TRP A 115 -3.16 31.74 -9.79
N GLU A 116 -2.56 32.26 -8.70
CA GLU A 116 -1.83 31.49 -7.72
C GLU A 116 -2.72 31.24 -6.49
N TYR A 117 -2.92 29.99 -6.12
CA TYR A 117 -3.65 29.58 -4.91
C TYR A 117 -2.68 29.04 -3.88
N HIS A 118 -2.60 29.71 -2.75
CA HIS A 118 -1.84 29.26 -1.58
C HIS A 118 -2.71 28.36 -0.72
N LEU A 119 -2.40 27.07 -0.69
CA LEU A 119 -2.94 26.09 0.22
C LEU A 119 -2.08 26.08 1.49
N TYR A 120 -2.34 27.02 2.39
CA TYR A 120 -1.50 27.27 3.56
C TYR A 120 -1.39 26.05 4.48
N SER A 121 -2.50 25.34 4.71
CA SER A 121 -2.54 24.12 5.52
C SER A 121 -1.75 22.95 4.94
N LYS A 122 -1.51 22.96 3.64
CA LYS A 122 -0.76 21.93 2.91
C LYS A 122 0.70 22.30 2.63
N GLU A 123 1.07 23.58 2.83
CA GLU A 123 2.38 24.13 2.50
C GLU A 123 2.74 23.98 1.02
N ILE A 124 1.72 23.98 0.15
CA ILE A 124 1.85 23.94 -1.29
C ILE A 124 1.11 25.12 -1.94
N LYS A 125 1.40 25.36 -3.19
CA LYS A 125 0.73 26.33 -4.05
C LYS A 125 0.25 25.67 -5.31
N LEU A 126 -0.85 26.17 -5.84
CA LEU A 126 -1.37 25.75 -7.13
C LEU A 126 -1.34 26.94 -8.10
N MET A 127 -0.73 26.75 -9.27
CA MET A 127 -0.85 27.69 -10.38
C MET A 127 -1.96 27.24 -11.30
N PHE A 128 -2.98 28.08 -11.44
CA PHE A 128 -3.98 27.96 -12.48
C PHE A 128 -3.52 28.72 -13.71
N THR A 129 -3.46 28.08 -14.85
CA THR A 129 -3.15 28.72 -16.15
C THR A 129 -4.25 28.37 -17.13
N LEU A 130 -4.97 29.41 -17.58
CA LEU A 130 -5.96 29.30 -18.66
C LEU A 130 -5.22 29.34 -20.00
N LEU A 131 -5.32 28.27 -20.77
CA LEU A 131 -4.68 28.16 -22.09
C LEU A 131 -5.62 28.56 -23.22
N GLN A 132 -6.93 28.34 -23.03
CA GLN A 132 -7.99 28.69 -24.01
C GLN A 132 -9.30 28.90 -23.28
N GLY A 133 -10.15 29.81 -23.76
CA GLY A 133 -11.46 30.12 -23.20
C GLY A 133 -11.41 31.25 -22.17
N ASP A 134 -12.42 31.32 -21.32
CA ASP A 134 -12.62 32.35 -20.29
C ASP A 134 -12.72 31.77 -18.89
N ALA A 135 -12.45 32.62 -17.90
CA ALA A 135 -12.58 32.27 -16.48
C ALA A 135 -13.20 33.43 -15.69
N ARG A 136 -14.10 33.09 -14.77
CA ARG A 136 -14.63 34.04 -13.78
C ARG A 136 -14.13 33.59 -12.39
N ILE A 137 -13.40 34.45 -11.71
CA ILE A 137 -12.80 34.17 -10.39
C ILE A 137 -13.50 35.04 -9.37
N GLN A 138 -13.94 34.39 -8.25
CA GLN A 138 -14.51 35.06 -7.09
C GLN A 138 -13.69 34.63 -5.86
N ALA A 139 -12.89 35.54 -5.34
CA ALA A 139 -12.01 35.30 -4.20
C ALA A 139 -11.91 36.56 -3.34
N PRO A 140 -13.02 37.01 -2.69
CA PRO A 140 -13.02 38.23 -1.90
C PRO A 140 -12.06 38.09 -0.73
N TRP A 141 -11.13 39.05 -0.62
CA TRP A 141 -10.15 39.11 0.46
C TRP A 141 -10.79 39.57 1.77
N LYS A 142 -10.43 38.85 2.87
CA LYS A 142 -10.91 39.17 4.21
C LYS A 142 -9.80 39.03 5.23
N MET A 143 -9.16 40.13 5.55
CA MET A 143 -8.12 40.23 6.57
C MET A 143 -6.87 39.37 6.33
N VAL A 144 -6.96 38.04 6.42
CA VAL A 144 -5.81 37.10 6.42
C VAL A 144 -5.92 36.01 5.38
N GLY A 145 -6.99 35.97 4.62
CA GLY A 145 -7.26 34.99 3.55
C GLY A 145 -8.50 35.40 2.77
N ASN A 146 -8.93 34.61 1.80
CA ASN A 146 -10.19 34.86 1.12
C ASN A 146 -11.39 34.36 1.95
N ASP A 147 -12.51 35.04 1.88
CA ASP A 147 -13.76 34.60 2.54
C ASP A 147 -14.32 33.35 1.86
N SER A 148 -14.34 33.35 0.52
CA SER A 148 -14.63 32.23 -0.34
C SER A 148 -13.67 32.21 -1.53
N ILE A 149 -13.53 31.07 -2.19
CA ILE A 149 -12.74 30.95 -3.44
C ILE A 149 -13.54 30.08 -4.40
N GLU A 150 -13.97 30.68 -5.50
CA GLU A 150 -14.69 30.02 -6.56
C GLU A 150 -14.05 30.39 -7.91
N LEU A 151 -13.78 29.37 -8.72
CA LEU A 151 -13.31 29.52 -10.10
C LEU A 151 -14.35 28.88 -11.02
N VAL A 152 -14.90 29.66 -11.96
CA VAL A 152 -15.78 29.16 -13.01
C VAL A 152 -15.03 29.28 -14.33
N MET A 153 -14.67 28.13 -14.88
CA MET A 153 -13.99 28.05 -16.18
C MET A 153 -15.01 27.94 -17.28
N ASN A 154 -14.83 28.76 -18.35
CA ASN A 154 -15.74 28.91 -19.49
C ASN A 154 -17.13 29.42 -19.12
N PRO A 155 -17.29 30.49 -18.33
CA PRO A 155 -18.60 30.88 -17.78
C PRO A 155 -19.61 31.35 -18.84
N ASP A 156 -19.16 31.91 -19.96
CA ASP A 156 -19.97 32.44 -21.02
C ASP A 156 -19.50 31.96 -22.42
N GLY A 157 -18.75 30.85 -22.42
CA GLY A 157 -18.04 30.37 -23.60
C GLY A 157 -18.93 30.02 -24.77
N ASP A 158 -18.51 30.48 -25.94
CA ASP A 158 -19.11 30.05 -27.20
C ASP A 158 -18.91 28.55 -27.38
N GLN A 159 -19.93 27.82 -27.79
CA GLN A 159 -19.95 26.36 -27.79
C GLN A 159 -18.86 25.72 -28.67
N ASP A 160 -18.33 26.48 -29.65
CA ASP A 160 -17.38 25.95 -30.64
C ASP A 160 -15.90 26.05 -30.23
N GLU A 161 -15.49 26.95 -29.31
CA GLU A 161 -14.08 27.14 -28.99
C GLU A 161 -13.61 26.31 -27.78
N GLY A 162 -14.52 25.97 -26.87
CA GLY A 162 -14.19 25.21 -25.64
C GLY A 162 -13.26 25.97 -24.70
N CYS A 163 -12.85 25.29 -23.60
CA CYS A 163 -11.91 25.83 -22.62
C CYS A 163 -10.87 24.79 -22.30
N VAL A 164 -9.61 25.21 -22.14
CA VAL A 164 -8.50 24.39 -21.67
C VAL A 164 -7.74 25.15 -20.60
N PHE A 165 -7.59 24.52 -19.42
CA PHE A 165 -6.76 25.06 -18.34
C PHE A 165 -5.92 23.99 -17.66
N VAL A 166 -4.92 24.43 -16.92
CA VAL A 166 -3.97 23.60 -16.18
C VAL A 166 -3.96 24.02 -14.73
N ILE A 167 -3.91 23.04 -13.82
CA ILE A 167 -3.61 23.22 -12.40
C ILE A 167 -2.27 22.55 -12.16
N GLU A 168 -1.29 23.30 -11.64
CA GLU A 168 0.04 22.80 -11.34
C GLU A 168 0.38 23.03 -9.88
N SER A 169 0.75 21.95 -9.16
CA SER A 169 1.24 22.01 -7.78
C SER A 169 2.72 22.33 -7.72
N TYR A 170 3.13 23.15 -6.74
CA TYR A 170 4.54 23.45 -6.47
C TYR A 170 4.70 24.01 -5.04
N LYS A 171 5.93 23.99 -4.49
CA LYS A 171 6.17 24.47 -3.11
C LYS A 171 6.57 25.94 -3.01
N THR A 172 7.59 26.34 -3.72
CA THR A 172 8.25 27.63 -3.47
C THR A 172 8.05 28.64 -4.58
N VAL A 173 8.54 28.35 -5.77
CA VAL A 173 8.53 29.25 -6.93
C VAL A 173 7.99 28.52 -8.15
N TRP A 174 6.90 29.05 -8.70
CA TRP A 174 6.45 28.60 -10.01
C TRP A 174 7.37 29.12 -11.11
N ARG A 175 7.73 28.23 -12.04
CA ARG A 175 8.56 28.58 -13.20
C ARG A 175 7.69 28.57 -14.44
N LYS A 176 7.62 29.72 -15.12
CA LYS A 176 6.91 29.82 -16.39
C LYS A 176 7.46 28.78 -17.37
N LYS A 177 6.55 28.03 -17.97
CA LYS A 177 6.85 27.02 -18.99
C LYS A 177 5.77 27.04 -20.09
N GLU A 178 6.09 26.44 -21.21
CA GLU A 178 5.11 26.14 -22.23
C GLU A 178 4.45 24.81 -21.92
N TYR A 179 3.12 24.79 -21.98
CA TYR A 179 2.36 23.56 -21.79
C TYR A 179 2.14 22.91 -23.17
N GLU A 180 2.26 21.60 -23.22
CA GLU A 180 1.94 20.83 -24.42
C GLU A 180 0.43 20.89 -24.72
N ASP A 181 0.07 20.54 -25.95
CA ASP A 181 -1.34 20.38 -26.33
C ASP A 181 -2.04 19.32 -25.48
N TYR A 182 -3.32 19.55 -25.15
CA TYR A 182 -4.12 18.64 -24.30
C TYR A 182 -4.13 17.19 -24.82
N ALA A 183 -4.31 17.00 -26.14
CA ALA A 183 -4.37 15.67 -26.72
C ALA A 183 -3.03 14.95 -26.60
N ARG A 184 -1.91 15.64 -26.80
CA ARG A 184 -0.56 15.07 -26.62
C ARG A 184 -0.27 14.72 -25.16
N ALA A 185 -0.67 15.59 -24.23
CA ALA A 185 -0.58 15.30 -22.79
C ALA A 185 -1.30 14.01 -22.45
N CYS A 186 -2.49 13.87 -22.98
CA CYS A 186 -3.32 12.69 -22.82
C CYS A 186 -2.70 11.42 -23.40
N GLU A 187 -2.23 11.45 -24.65
CA GLU A 187 -1.56 10.32 -25.32
C GLU A 187 -0.30 9.85 -24.56
N ARG A 188 0.41 10.76 -23.94
CA ARG A 188 1.59 10.44 -23.14
C ARG A 188 1.22 9.64 -21.89
N VAL A 189 0.11 10.01 -21.23
CA VAL A 189 -0.40 9.28 -20.06
C VAL A 189 -0.88 7.88 -20.46
N ASP A 190 -1.62 7.78 -21.58
CA ASP A 190 -2.09 6.51 -22.12
C ASP A 190 -0.93 5.54 -22.38
N ARG A 191 0.10 6.01 -23.09
CA ARG A 191 1.29 5.21 -23.37
C ARG A 191 2.00 4.75 -22.09
N HIS A 192 2.09 5.61 -21.09
CA HIS A 192 2.73 5.26 -19.81
C HIS A 192 1.94 4.18 -19.06
N TYR A 193 0.60 4.31 -18.98
CA TYR A 193 -0.24 3.30 -18.36
C TYR A 193 -0.22 1.96 -19.15
N GLU A 194 -0.29 2.01 -20.47
CA GLU A 194 -0.20 0.80 -21.29
C GLU A 194 1.15 0.09 -21.13
N GLN A 195 2.26 0.82 -20.99
CA GLN A 195 3.56 0.23 -20.72
C GLN A 195 3.56 -0.49 -19.37
N TRP A 196 2.98 0.13 -18.34
CA TRP A 196 2.83 -0.48 -17.03
C TRP A 196 1.97 -1.75 -17.09
N LEU A 197 0.81 -1.68 -17.73
CA LEU A 197 -0.09 -2.82 -17.87
C LEU A 197 0.55 -4.01 -18.61
N ARG A 198 1.37 -3.74 -19.64
CA ARG A 198 2.12 -4.80 -20.38
C ARG A 198 3.17 -5.51 -19.52
N GLN A 199 3.66 -4.89 -18.47
CA GLN A 199 4.62 -5.51 -17.54
C GLN A 199 3.94 -6.46 -16.55
N MET A 200 2.63 -6.33 -16.36
CA MET A 200 1.88 -7.21 -15.48
C MET A 200 1.76 -8.63 -16.07
N PRO A 201 1.79 -9.68 -15.22
CA PRO A 201 1.69 -11.06 -15.70
C PRO A 201 0.40 -11.28 -16.49
N ALA A 202 0.47 -12.11 -17.52
CA ALA A 202 -0.73 -12.59 -18.19
C ALA A 202 -1.55 -13.46 -17.23
N VAL A 203 -2.85 -13.51 -17.44
CA VAL A 203 -3.78 -14.32 -16.63
C VAL A 203 -4.78 -15.01 -17.54
N PRO A 204 -5.44 -16.09 -17.10
CA PRO A 204 -6.63 -16.59 -17.77
C PRO A 204 -7.68 -15.48 -17.93
N GLU A 205 -8.43 -15.50 -19.04
CA GLU A 205 -9.40 -14.47 -19.42
C GLU A 205 -10.34 -14.07 -18.26
N ARG A 206 -10.79 -15.05 -17.47
CA ARG A 206 -11.67 -14.80 -16.29
C ARG A 206 -11.08 -13.85 -15.26
N TYR A 207 -9.73 -13.74 -15.15
CA TYR A 207 -9.04 -12.86 -14.20
C TYR A 207 -8.57 -11.54 -14.82
N GLU A 208 -8.82 -11.29 -16.12
CA GLU A 208 -8.39 -10.05 -16.77
C GLU A 208 -8.97 -8.78 -16.10
N PRO A 209 -10.23 -8.77 -15.62
CA PRO A 209 -10.74 -7.62 -14.84
C PRO A 209 -9.91 -7.35 -13.58
N SER A 210 -9.56 -8.39 -12.80
CA SER A 210 -8.72 -8.26 -11.60
C SER A 210 -7.31 -7.81 -11.96
N ARG A 211 -6.73 -8.31 -13.06
CA ARG A 211 -5.40 -7.90 -13.55
C ARG A 211 -5.36 -6.42 -13.91
N ARG A 212 -6.35 -5.94 -14.66
CA ARG A 212 -6.43 -4.51 -15.04
C ARG A 212 -6.62 -3.63 -13.82
N LEU A 213 -7.48 -4.03 -12.89
CA LEU A 213 -7.71 -3.31 -11.64
C LEU A 213 -6.45 -3.26 -10.77
N ALA A 214 -5.77 -4.39 -10.58
CA ALA A 214 -4.52 -4.45 -9.81
C ALA A 214 -3.41 -3.61 -10.46
N ALA A 215 -3.31 -3.66 -11.80
CA ALA A 215 -2.36 -2.85 -12.55
C ALA A 215 -2.64 -1.35 -12.36
N TYR A 216 -3.91 -0.93 -12.42
CA TYR A 216 -4.28 0.47 -12.22
C TYR A 216 -3.97 0.95 -10.78
N ILE A 217 -4.35 0.17 -9.77
CA ILE A 217 -4.13 0.54 -8.36
C ILE A 217 -2.62 0.65 -8.08
N THR A 218 -1.82 -0.33 -8.49
CA THR A 218 -0.37 -0.30 -8.28
C THR A 218 0.32 0.82 -9.07
N TRP A 219 -0.21 1.21 -10.23
CA TRP A 219 0.28 2.34 -11.00
C TRP A 219 -0.12 3.68 -10.38
N SER A 220 -1.42 3.85 -10.09
CA SER A 220 -1.95 5.13 -9.62
C SER A 220 -1.53 5.48 -8.19
N CYS A 221 -1.19 4.48 -7.35
CA CYS A 221 -0.78 4.70 -5.96
C CYS A 221 0.69 5.13 -5.81
N VAL A 222 1.52 5.07 -6.85
CA VAL A 222 2.88 5.61 -6.78
C VAL A 222 2.84 7.13 -6.71
N VAL A 223 3.65 7.71 -5.80
CA VAL A 223 3.90 9.15 -5.67
C VAL A 223 5.37 9.45 -5.94
N HIS A 224 5.67 10.66 -6.44
CA HIS A 224 7.05 11.08 -6.70
C HIS A 224 7.81 11.42 -5.41
N PRO A 225 9.16 11.43 -5.45
CA PRO A 225 9.99 11.79 -4.30
C PRO A 225 9.69 13.19 -3.82
N GLU A 226 9.33 13.33 -2.55
CA GLU A 226 9.13 14.61 -1.89
C GLU A 226 9.30 14.50 -0.37
N GLY A 227 9.88 15.51 0.27
CA GLY A 227 10.04 15.57 1.72
C GLY A 227 10.78 14.35 2.27
N GLN A 228 10.11 13.56 3.11
CA GLN A 228 10.67 12.34 3.69
C GLN A 228 10.74 11.18 2.68
N LEU A 229 9.99 11.23 1.60
CA LEU A 229 10.05 10.23 0.54
C LEU A 229 11.19 10.58 -0.43
N ASN A 230 12.34 9.98 -0.24
CA ASN A 230 13.54 10.23 -1.06
C ASN A 230 13.56 9.45 -2.39
N ASN A 231 12.56 8.61 -2.62
CA ASN A 231 12.33 7.81 -3.82
C ASN A 231 10.84 7.76 -4.17
N TYR A 232 10.52 7.28 -5.38
CA TYR A 232 9.14 6.95 -5.71
C TYR A 232 8.59 5.92 -4.72
N ALA A 233 7.46 6.24 -4.09
CA ALA A 233 6.83 5.42 -3.06
C ALA A 233 5.45 4.95 -3.50
N MET A 234 5.13 3.68 -3.29
CA MET A 234 3.80 3.15 -3.56
C MET A 234 2.97 3.21 -2.28
N TYR A 235 2.07 4.17 -2.18
CA TYR A 235 1.11 4.27 -1.08
C TYR A 235 0.22 3.02 -1.00
N MET A 236 -0.26 2.68 0.19
CA MET A 236 -1.14 1.53 0.37
C MET A 236 -2.46 1.72 -0.39
N SER A 237 -2.96 2.93 -0.42
CA SER A 237 -4.15 3.34 -1.16
C SER A 237 -4.09 4.85 -1.43
N LYS A 238 -4.95 5.37 -2.31
CA LYS A 238 -5.22 6.80 -2.43
C LYS A 238 -6.65 7.17 -1.97
N ASN A 239 -7.35 6.24 -1.30
CA ASN A 239 -8.63 6.52 -0.64
C ASN A 239 -8.44 7.21 0.71
N TRP A 240 -7.93 6.47 1.71
CA TRP A 240 -7.66 6.97 3.06
C TRP A 240 -6.42 6.39 3.72
N MET A 241 -5.74 5.39 3.15
CA MET A 241 -4.47 4.83 3.61
C MET A 241 -3.33 5.31 2.71
N PHE A 242 -3.16 6.64 2.58
CA PHE A 242 -2.15 7.23 1.69
C PHE A 242 -0.84 7.56 2.39
N ASN A 243 -0.26 6.53 3.00
CA ASN A 243 1.09 6.42 3.53
C ASN A 243 1.77 5.16 2.97
N ILE A 244 3.02 4.94 3.30
CA ILE A 244 3.70 3.65 3.19
C ILE A 244 3.95 3.09 4.57
N TRP A 245 3.69 1.80 4.78
CA TRP A 245 4.02 1.06 6.01
C TRP A 245 5.15 0.07 5.75
N SER A 246 5.99 -0.18 6.77
CA SER A 246 7.26 -0.87 6.55
C SER A 246 7.10 -2.32 6.10
N TRP A 247 6.17 -3.10 6.64
CA TRP A 247 5.96 -4.49 6.21
C TRP A 247 5.09 -4.59 4.96
N ASP A 248 4.10 -3.70 4.81
CA ASP A 248 3.22 -3.62 3.64
C ASP A 248 4.00 -3.40 2.35
N ASN A 249 4.96 -2.47 2.39
CA ASN A 249 5.79 -2.18 1.22
C ASN A 249 6.73 -3.32 0.82
N CYS A 250 6.96 -4.29 1.68
CA CYS A 250 7.64 -5.52 1.30
C CYS A 250 6.90 -6.28 0.19
N PHE A 251 5.57 -6.31 0.23
CA PHE A 251 4.76 -6.97 -0.82
C PHE A 251 4.78 -6.20 -2.13
N ASN A 252 4.74 -4.87 -2.07
CA ASN A 252 4.91 -4.01 -3.25
C ASN A 252 6.31 -4.18 -3.86
N ALA A 253 7.37 -4.22 -3.04
CA ALA A 253 8.73 -4.47 -3.49
C ALA A 253 8.87 -5.84 -4.21
N MET A 254 8.35 -6.90 -3.61
CA MET A 254 8.39 -8.24 -4.21
C MET A 254 7.65 -8.30 -5.56
N MET A 255 6.49 -7.64 -5.68
CA MET A 255 5.73 -7.59 -6.92
C MET A 255 6.50 -6.87 -8.04
N LEU A 256 7.15 -5.76 -7.71
CA LEU A 256 7.90 -4.93 -8.65
C LEU A 256 9.25 -5.55 -9.06
N SER A 257 9.81 -6.45 -8.25
CA SER A 257 11.23 -6.88 -8.31
C SER A 257 11.68 -7.40 -9.66
N GLU A 258 10.79 -8.02 -10.41
CA GLU A 258 11.14 -8.63 -11.69
C GLU A 258 11.18 -7.64 -12.85
N ARG A 259 10.29 -6.64 -12.83
CA ARG A 259 10.07 -5.73 -13.96
C ARG A 259 10.67 -4.35 -13.76
N ASP A 260 10.67 -3.88 -12.54
CA ASP A 260 11.30 -2.61 -12.16
C ASP A 260 12.09 -2.77 -10.87
N PRO A 261 13.30 -3.37 -10.93
CA PRO A 261 14.09 -3.64 -9.74
C PRO A 261 14.52 -2.36 -8.99
N LYS A 262 14.61 -1.22 -9.69
CA LYS A 262 14.94 0.06 -9.05
C LYS A 262 13.76 0.59 -8.21
N LEU A 263 12.55 0.56 -8.76
CA LEU A 263 11.34 0.94 -8.04
C LEU A 263 11.05 -0.06 -6.91
N ALA A 264 11.33 -1.35 -7.11
CA ALA A 264 11.21 -2.37 -6.09
C ALA A 264 12.14 -2.09 -4.89
N LEU A 265 13.43 -1.84 -5.16
CA LEU A 265 14.39 -1.51 -4.11
C LEU A 265 14.02 -0.21 -3.39
N ALA A 266 13.49 0.78 -4.11
CA ALA A 266 13.05 2.05 -3.54
C ALA A 266 12.02 1.87 -2.43
N GLN A 267 11.12 0.86 -2.53
CA GLN A 267 10.11 0.60 -1.50
C GLN A 267 10.72 0.16 -0.15
N LEU A 268 11.92 -0.42 -0.17
CA LEU A 268 12.68 -0.78 1.03
C LEU A 268 13.67 0.33 1.43
N ASP A 269 14.31 0.97 0.46
CA ASP A 269 15.33 2.00 0.66
C ASP A 269 14.80 3.21 1.41
N ILE A 270 13.53 3.59 1.22
CA ILE A 270 12.91 4.70 1.95
C ILE A 270 12.94 4.43 3.45
N PHE A 271 12.59 3.22 3.90
CA PHE A 271 12.65 2.85 5.32
C PHE A 271 14.08 2.74 5.84
N MET A 272 15.01 2.25 5.01
CA MET A 272 16.42 2.15 5.37
C MET A 272 17.07 3.54 5.53
N ALA A 273 16.69 4.51 4.70
CA ALA A 273 17.19 5.88 4.77
C ALA A 273 16.77 6.62 6.05
N HIS A 274 15.63 6.21 6.62
CA HIS A 274 15.07 6.77 7.85
C HIS A 274 15.16 5.82 9.05
N GLN A 275 16.03 4.80 8.96
CA GLN A 275 16.24 3.88 10.06
C GLN A 275 16.82 4.61 11.25
N ASP A 276 16.14 4.53 12.40
CA ASP A 276 16.59 5.14 13.66
C ASP A 276 17.92 4.57 14.14
N GLU A 277 18.64 5.30 14.99
CA GLU A 277 19.93 4.86 15.55
C GLU A 277 19.83 3.56 16.36
N SER A 278 18.68 3.27 16.95
CA SER A 278 18.38 1.99 17.62
C SER A 278 18.24 0.81 16.64
N GLY A 279 18.08 1.09 15.35
CA GLY A 279 17.90 0.10 14.30
C GLY A 279 16.44 -0.13 13.87
N ILE A 280 15.45 0.45 14.53
CA ILE A 280 14.04 0.29 14.15
C ILE A 280 13.75 1.00 12.81
N TYR A 281 12.90 0.38 11.99
CA TYR A 281 12.25 1.06 10.88
C TYR A 281 11.03 1.84 11.37
N ALA A 282 10.73 2.96 10.72
CA ALA A 282 9.48 3.67 10.95
C ALA A 282 8.29 2.72 10.72
N ASP A 283 7.25 2.87 11.49
CA ASP A 283 5.96 2.19 11.29
C ASP A 283 5.39 2.58 9.94
N PHE A 284 5.21 3.89 9.72
CA PHE A 284 4.84 4.44 8.42
C PHE A 284 5.60 5.75 8.09
N ILE A 285 5.60 6.07 6.80
CA ILE A 285 6.22 7.28 6.24
C ILE A 285 5.28 7.90 5.20
N ASN A 286 5.21 9.22 5.17
CA ASN A 286 4.72 10.00 4.05
C ASN A 286 5.68 11.17 3.75
N ASP A 287 5.32 12.08 2.86
CA ASP A 287 6.19 13.21 2.49
C ASP A 287 6.54 14.13 3.66
N LYS A 288 5.71 14.20 4.70
CA LYS A 288 5.89 15.09 5.86
C LYS A 288 6.24 14.39 7.16
N PHE A 289 5.76 13.17 7.38
CA PHE A 289 5.80 12.50 8.67
C PHE A 289 6.55 11.18 8.63
N LEU A 290 7.24 10.91 9.75
CA LEU A 290 7.80 9.61 10.13
C LEU A 290 7.15 9.20 11.44
N SER A 291 6.59 8.00 11.51
CA SER A 291 6.02 7.47 12.74
C SER A 291 6.87 6.32 13.29
N PHE A 292 7.19 6.38 14.57
CA PHE A 292 7.84 5.31 15.35
C PHE A 292 6.97 4.88 16.54
N ASN A 293 5.67 5.21 16.53
CA ASN A 293 4.75 4.85 17.60
C ASN A 293 4.58 3.34 17.75
N CYS A 294 4.62 2.65 16.64
CA CYS A 294 4.65 1.19 16.54
C CYS A 294 5.82 0.76 15.65
N CYS A 295 6.02 -0.51 15.52
CA CYS A 295 6.85 -1.14 14.50
C CYS A 295 5.99 -2.14 13.71
N LYS A 296 6.60 -2.88 12.79
CA LYS A 296 5.93 -3.94 12.02
C LYS A 296 6.75 -5.23 12.07
N PRO A 297 6.16 -6.38 11.75
CA PRO A 297 6.87 -7.65 11.80
C PRO A 297 8.15 -7.62 10.94
N PRO A 298 9.25 -8.25 11.40
CA PRO A 298 10.53 -8.24 10.70
C PRO A 298 10.54 -9.24 9.52
N ILE A 299 9.83 -8.90 8.44
CA ILE A 299 9.74 -9.71 7.21
C ILE A 299 10.67 -9.22 6.09
N HIS A 300 11.42 -8.14 6.31
CA HIS A 300 12.19 -7.45 5.28
C HIS A 300 13.29 -8.31 4.67
N ALA A 301 13.98 -9.14 5.46
CA ALA A 301 14.98 -10.07 4.93
C ALA A 301 14.34 -11.13 4.03
N TRP A 302 13.19 -11.68 4.42
CA TRP A 302 12.43 -12.60 3.58
C TRP A 302 11.99 -11.94 2.27
N ALA A 303 11.46 -10.72 2.34
CA ALA A 303 11.06 -9.99 1.14
C ALA A 303 12.26 -9.78 0.20
N PHE A 304 13.41 -9.35 0.73
CA PHE A 304 14.62 -9.17 -0.07
C PHE A 304 15.12 -10.50 -0.67
N ALA A 305 15.10 -11.60 0.08
CA ALA A 305 15.43 -12.93 -0.44
C ALA A 305 14.49 -13.33 -1.60
N ARG A 306 13.18 -13.09 -1.47
CA ARG A 306 12.21 -13.33 -2.54
C ARG A 306 12.46 -12.45 -3.78
N MET A 307 12.91 -11.21 -3.61
CA MET A 307 13.31 -10.34 -4.72
C MET A 307 14.53 -10.91 -5.45
N ARG A 308 15.54 -11.40 -4.72
CA ARG A 308 16.74 -12.03 -5.28
C ARG A 308 16.42 -13.33 -6.05
N GLU A 309 15.50 -14.15 -5.54
CA GLU A 309 15.04 -15.36 -6.25
C GLU A 309 14.42 -15.04 -7.62
N ARG A 310 13.86 -13.83 -7.79
CA ARG A 310 13.17 -13.42 -9.01
C ARG A 310 14.04 -12.65 -10.00
N ASN A 311 15.06 -11.94 -9.49
CA ASN A 311 15.87 -11.08 -10.34
C ASN A 311 17.29 -10.94 -9.77
N ALA A 312 18.28 -11.50 -10.51
CA ALA A 312 19.69 -11.45 -10.15
C ALA A 312 20.28 -10.03 -10.07
N TRP A 313 19.53 -8.99 -10.49
CA TRP A 313 19.95 -7.61 -10.29
C TRP A 313 20.17 -7.27 -8.80
N PHE A 314 19.44 -7.95 -7.91
CA PHE A 314 19.56 -7.80 -6.45
C PHE A 314 20.77 -8.55 -5.85
N ASP A 315 21.49 -9.35 -6.64
CA ASP A 315 22.70 -10.06 -6.21
C ASP A 315 23.96 -9.16 -6.29
N ASP A 316 23.82 -7.92 -6.73
CA ASP A 316 24.90 -6.94 -6.68
C ASP A 316 25.45 -6.81 -5.25
N ARG A 317 26.78 -7.02 -5.11
CA ARG A 317 27.44 -7.08 -3.79
C ARG A 317 27.22 -5.82 -2.94
N ALA A 318 27.13 -4.64 -3.56
CA ALA A 318 26.89 -3.39 -2.84
C ALA A 318 25.43 -3.31 -2.34
N ILE A 319 24.47 -3.79 -3.11
CA ILE A 319 23.07 -3.90 -2.69
C ILE A 319 22.95 -4.87 -1.53
N VAL A 320 23.52 -6.08 -1.65
CA VAL A 320 23.52 -7.12 -0.60
C VAL A 320 24.16 -6.59 0.68
N ALA A 321 25.34 -5.94 0.61
CA ALA A 321 26.01 -5.40 1.78
C ALA A 321 25.18 -4.33 2.50
N ARG A 322 24.60 -3.39 1.76
CA ARG A 322 23.76 -2.33 2.31
C ARG A 322 22.49 -2.87 2.96
N MET A 323 21.82 -3.82 2.30
CA MET A 323 20.66 -4.50 2.85
C MET A 323 21.02 -5.27 4.13
N TYR A 324 22.11 -6.03 4.11
CA TYR A 324 22.60 -6.76 5.27
C TYR A 324 22.82 -5.85 6.48
N ASP A 325 23.57 -4.75 6.30
CA ASP A 325 23.88 -3.84 7.41
C ASP A 325 22.64 -3.20 8.02
N SER A 326 21.62 -2.86 7.22
CA SER A 326 20.35 -2.32 7.70
C SER A 326 19.51 -3.38 8.41
N LEU A 327 19.36 -4.56 7.80
CA LEU A 327 18.60 -5.69 8.37
C LEU A 327 19.21 -6.20 9.68
N ALA A 328 20.55 -6.22 9.77
CA ALA A 328 21.26 -6.58 10.99
C ALA A 328 20.95 -5.62 12.15
N ARG A 329 20.93 -4.30 11.87
CA ARG A 329 20.51 -3.30 12.88
C ARG A 329 19.04 -3.50 13.30
N ALA A 330 18.14 -3.71 12.34
CA ALA A 330 16.72 -3.95 12.62
C ALA A 330 16.50 -5.22 13.47
N THR A 331 17.24 -6.30 13.19
CA THR A 331 17.20 -7.52 13.98
C THR A 331 17.72 -7.29 15.40
N ASN A 332 18.84 -6.58 15.55
CA ASN A 332 19.42 -6.25 16.86
C ASN A 332 18.48 -5.34 17.68
N TYR A 333 17.67 -4.46 17.06
CA TYR A 333 16.63 -3.72 17.75
C TYR A 333 15.66 -4.68 18.49
N TRP A 334 15.11 -5.67 17.80
CA TRP A 334 14.20 -6.65 18.40
C TRP A 334 14.86 -7.45 19.53
N LEU A 335 16.10 -7.90 19.32
CA LEU A 335 16.83 -8.70 20.30
C LEU A 335 17.31 -7.89 21.51
N GLY A 336 17.59 -6.59 21.33
CA GLY A 336 18.14 -5.72 22.37
C GLY A 336 17.08 -4.89 23.12
N TYR A 337 16.12 -4.30 22.41
CA TYR A 337 15.17 -3.36 23.00
C TYR A 337 13.78 -3.93 23.23
N ARG A 338 13.42 -5.01 22.51
CA ARG A 338 12.12 -5.66 22.62
C ARG A 338 12.16 -7.00 23.34
N ARG A 339 13.30 -7.32 23.99
CA ARG A 339 13.51 -8.54 24.79
C ARG A 339 13.90 -8.12 26.21
N PRO A 340 12.94 -7.97 27.12
CA PRO A 340 13.18 -7.44 28.48
C PRO A 340 14.11 -8.31 29.33
N SER A 341 14.22 -9.62 29.05
CA SER A 341 15.09 -10.57 29.73
C SER A 341 15.66 -11.60 28.76
N ALA A 342 16.87 -12.08 29.01
CA ALA A 342 17.50 -13.11 28.20
C ALA A 342 16.71 -14.44 28.18
N SER A 343 15.90 -14.69 29.21
CA SER A 343 15.01 -15.88 29.28
C SER A 343 13.68 -15.69 28.54
N TRP A 344 13.39 -14.51 28.02
CA TRP A 344 12.18 -14.21 27.29
C TRP A 344 12.43 -14.20 25.78
N LEU A 345 11.35 -14.38 25.03
CA LEU A 345 11.32 -14.03 23.60
C LEU A 345 11.16 -12.51 23.44
N PRO A 346 11.52 -11.95 22.28
CA PRO A 346 11.08 -10.62 21.92
C PRO A 346 9.56 -10.48 21.97
N VAL A 347 9.07 -9.29 22.35
CA VAL A 347 7.65 -9.05 22.60
C VAL A 347 7.05 -7.98 21.69
N TYR A 348 5.78 -8.11 21.40
CA TYR A 348 4.95 -7.03 20.89
C TYR A 348 4.43 -6.17 22.05
N ASN A 349 4.64 -4.87 21.97
CA ASN A 349 4.14 -3.93 22.97
C ASN A 349 2.74 -3.40 22.61
N HIS A 350 2.28 -3.66 21.39
CA HIS A 350 0.96 -3.28 20.89
C HIS A 350 0.54 -4.24 19.75
N GLY A 351 -0.77 -4.39 19.51
CA GLY A 351 -1.25 -5.18 18.38
C GLY A 351 -0.72 -4.68 17.04
N ASN A 352 -0.66 -3.36 16.85
CA ASN A 352 -0.13 -2.75 15.62
C ASN A 352 1.34 -3.11 15.33
N ASP A 353 2.15 -3.45 16.35
CA ASP A 353 3.52 -3.94 16.14
C ASP A 353 3.57 -5.26 15.35
N SER A 354 2.53 -6.07 15.49
CA SER A 354 2.42 -7.36 14.80
C SER A 354 1.88 -7.23 13.37
N GLY A 355 1.32 -6.08 13.02
CA GLY A 355 0.51 -5.90 11.82
C GLY A 355 -0.86 -6.59 11.87
N TRP A 356 -1.21 -7.27 12.98
CA TRP A 356 -2.49 -7.94 13.23
C TRP A 356 -3.26 -7.20 14.34
N ASP A 357 -3.51 -5.94 14.14
CA ASP A 357 -3.81 -4.89 15.09
C ASP A 357 -4.71 -5.29 16.27
N ASN A 358 -5.83 -5.97 16.01
CA ASN A 358 -6.78 -6.41 17.03
C ASN A 358 -6.90 -7.95 17.14
N ALA A 359 -5.87 -8.71 16.76
CA ALA A 359 -5.88 -10.16 16.90
C ALA A 359 -6.16 -10.59 18.36
N SER A 360 -6.87 -11.68 18.53
CA SER A 360 -7.38 -12.13 19.84
C SER A 360 -6.29 -12.38 20.89
N ILE A 361 -5.05 -12.65 20.45
CA ILE A 361 -3.91 -12.82 21.37
C ILE A 361 -3.55 -11.56 22.18
N PHE A 362 -4.03 -10.38 21.79
CA PHE A 362 -3.80 -9.12 22.48
C PHE A 362 -4.93 -8.73 23.44
N HIS A 363 -6.02 -9.49 23.51
CA HIS A 363 -7.18 -9.15 24.33
C HIS A 363 -6.91 -9.29 25.84
N ASP A 364 -5.97 -10.15 26.25
CA ASP A 364 -5.61 -10.35 27.65
C ASP A 364 -4.58 -9.33 28.18
N GLY A 365 -4.12 -8.42 27.33
CA GLY A 365 -3.13 -7.40 27.67
C GLY A 365 -1.82 -7.50 26.87
N ILE A 366 -0.94 -6.53 27.10
CA ILE A 366 0.37 -6.36 26.47
C ILE A 366 1.44 -6.09 27.55
N PRO A 367 2.73 -6.39 27.31
CA PRO A 367 3.32 -6.97 26.10
C PRO A 367 3.10 -8.48 25.95
N VAL A 368 3.18 -8.97 24.71
CA VAL A 368 2.91 -10.38 24.35
C VAL A 368 4.14 -11.04 23.73
N GLU A 369 4.54 -12.20 24.25
CA GLU A 369 5.42 -13.14 23.55
C GLU A 369 4.55 -13.92 22.54
N ALA A 370 4.79 -13.72 21.25
CA ALA A 370 4.02 -14.34 20.19
C ALA A 370 4.91 -15.22 19.29
N PRO A 371 4.43 -16.40 18.86
CA PRO A 371 5.24 -17.35 18.13
C PRO A 371 5.60 -16.90 16.71
N ASP A 372 4.78 -16.04 16.10
CA ASP A 372 5.05 -15.44 14.80
C ASP A 372 6.26 -14.51 14.84
N LEU A 373 6.40 -13.65 15.86
CA LEU A 373 7.54 -12.76 16.00
C LEU A 373 8.84 -13.54 16.11
N ALA A 374 8.85 -14.58 16.96
CA ALA A 374 10.01 -15.46 17.10
C ALA A 374 10.35 -16.15 15.76
N ALA A 375 9.35 -16.66 15.04
CA ALA A 375 9.53 -17.31 13.75
C ALA A 375 10.06 -16.34 12.68
N HIS A 376 9.52 -15.12 12.60
CA HIS A 376 10.03 -14.09 11.69
C HIS A 376 11.48 -13.73 11.97
N LEU A 377 11.85 -13.56 13.25
CA LEU A 377 13.22 -13.23 13.65
C LEU A 377 14.19 -14.37 13.38
N ILE A 378 13.81 -15.63 13.66
CA ILE A 378 14.61 -16.82 13.34
C ILE A 378 14.89 -16.86 11.84
N ARG A 379 13.85 -16.76 11.00
CA ARG A 379 14.01 -16.72 9.55
C ARG A 379 14.88 -15.56 9.07
N GLN A 380 14.71 -14.38 9.66
CA GLN A 380 15.53 -13.21 9.33
C GLN A 380 17.00 -13.43 9.69
N MET A 381 17.31 -14.05 10.84
CA MET A 381 18.68 -14.37 11.24
C MET A 381 19.32 -15.46 10.36
N ASP A 382 18.56 -16.45 9.92
CA ASP A 382 19.03 -17.45 8.95
C ASP A 382 19.43 -16.81 7.61
N ILE A 383 18.60 -15.89 7.12
CA ILE A 383 18.90 -15.14 5.89
C ILE A 383 20.13 -14.25 6.10
N LEU A 384 20.23 -13.56 7.23
CA LEU A 384 21.40 -12.73 7.57
C LEU A 384 22.69 -13.57 7.66
N SER A 385 22.62 -14.79 8.20
CA SER A 385 23.74 -15.72 8.22
C SER A 385 24.22 -16.04 6.80
N GLY A 386 23.30 -16.36 5.89
CA GLY A 386 23.62 -16.60 4.48
C GLY A 386 24.23 -15.38 3.78
N MET A 387 23.63 -14.20 3.98
CA MET A 387 24.16 -12.94 3.42
C MET A 387 25.55 -12.59 3.97
N ALA A 388 25.79 -12.79 5.26
CA ALA A 388 27.11 -12.57 5.88
C ALA A 388 28.15 -13.52 5.29
N ALA A 389 27.83 -14.81 5.10
CA ALA A 389 28.72 -15.77 4.47
C ALA A 389 29.07 -15.36 3.02
N GLU A 390 28.07 -14.93 2.23
CA GLU A 390 28.25 -14.40 0.87
C GLU A 390 29.17 -13.16 0.85
N LEU A 391 29.05 -12.30 1.86
CA LEU A 391 29.88 -11.12 2.04
C LEU A 391 31.26 -11.40 2.64
N GLU A 392 31.60 -12.68 2.86
CA GLU A 392 32.87 -13.14 3.47
C GLU A 392 33.04 -12.68 4.95
N ARG A 393 31.93 -12.46 5.67
CA ARG A 393 31.86 -12.09 7.10
C ARG A 393 31.60 -13.33 7.96
N ALA A 394 32.53 -14.27 7.99
CA ALA A 394 32.34 -15.59 8.59
C ALA A 394 31.95 -15.56 10.07
N ASP A 395 32.56 -14.67 10.87
CA ASP A 395 32.24 -14.54 12.29
C ASP A 395 30.81 -14.03 12.51
N GLU A 396 30.34 -13.09 11.69
CA GLU A 396 28.96 -12.57 11.74
C GLU A 396 27.97 -13.66 11.30
N ALA A 397 28.28 -14.44 10.25
CA ALA A 397 27.46 -15.55 9.81
C ALA A 397 27.26 -16.57 10.93
N LYS A 398 28.33 -16.97 11.60
CA LYS A 398 28.29 -17.88 12.75
C LYS A 398 27.45 -17.29 13.90
N ALA A 399 27.66 -16.02 14.23
CA ALA A 399 26.91 -15.36 15.31
C ALA A 399 25.41 -15.29 15.03
N TRP A 400 24.98 -15.09 13.77
CA TRP A 400 23.55 -15.11 13.40
C TRP A 400 22.96 -16.50 13.54
N THR A 401 23.69 -17.56 13.13
CA THR A 401 23.25 -18.95 13.29
C THR A 401 23.06 -19.27 14.78
N GLU A 402 24.03 -18.94 15.64
CA GLU A 402 23.96 -19.19 17.08
C GLU A 402 22.77 -18.46 17.73
N LYS A 403 22.51 -17.20 17.35
CA LYS A 403 21.34 -16.44 17.83
C LYS A 403 20.02 -17.04 17.36
N ALA A 404 19.96 -17.51 16.10
CA ALA A 404 18.77 -18.19 15.58
C ALA A 404 18.48 -19.49 16.30
N ASP A 405 19.53 -20.28 16.61
CA ASP A 405 19.40 -21.55 17.36
C ASP A 405 18.94 -21.30 18.82
N GLU A 406 19.50 -20.27 19.48
CA GLU A 406 19.07 -19.86 20.82
C GLU A 406 17.57 -19.47 20.82
N LEU A 407 17.17 -18.61 19.88
CA LEU A 407 15.79 -18.12 19.80
C LEU A 407 14.82 -19.26 19.45
N TYR A 408 15.23 -20.19 18.58
CA TYR A 408 14.47 -21.40 18.27
C TYR A 408 14.27 -22.28 19.51
N GLY A 409 15.32 -22.50 20.30
CA GLY A 409 15.23 -23.24 21.56
C GLY A 409 14.21 -22.61 22.51
N LEU A 410 14.26 -21.28 22.68
CA LEU A 410 13.30 -20.54 23.50
C LEU A 410 11.87 -20.59 22.94
N LEU A 411 11.69 -20.49 21.63
CA LEU A 411 10.38 -20.64 21.00
C LEU A 411 9.75 -21.98 21.35
N MET A 412 10.48 -23.07 21.17
CA MET A 412 9.98 -24.43 21.46
C MET A 412 9.76 -24.64 22.95
N ASP A 413 10.68 -24.16 23.80
CA ASP A 413 10.56 -24.31 25.26
C ASP A 413 9.43 -23.47 25.86
N ARG A 414 9.17 -22.25 25.38
CA ARG A 414 8.21 -21.34 25.99
C ARG A 414 6.84 -21.39 25.33
N LEU A 415 6.77 -21.48 24.00
CA LEU A 415 5.53 -21.31 23.25
C LEU A 415 4.99 -22.56 22.57
N TYR A 416 5.72 -23.70 22.55
CA TYR A 416 5.18 -24.96 22.04
C TYR A 416 4.71 -25.81 23.21
N ARG A 417 3.39 -25.95 23.38
CA ARG A 417 2.76 -26.64 24.52
C ARG A 417 1.63 -27.56 24.03
N ASP A 418 1.60 -28.78 24.55
CA ASP A 418 0.55 -29.75 24.25
C ASP A 418 0.27 -29.93 22.75
N GLY A 419 1.36 -29.97 21.95
CA GLY A 419 1.29 -30.18 20.50
C GLY A 419 0.87 -28.95 19.68
N ARG A 420 0.85 -27.74 20.25
CA ARG A 420 0.48 -26.50 19.56
C ARG A 420 1.31 -25.29 20.00
N PHE A 421 1.39 -24.29 19.16
CA PHE A 421 1.94 -23.00 19.56
C PHE A 421 0.91 -22.18 20.32
N VAL A 422 1.37 -21.43 21.32
CA VAL A 422 0.59 -20.54 22.17
C VAL A 422 1.26 -19.17 22.26
N ALA A 423 0.51 -18.14 22.61
CA ALA A 423 1.05 -16.84 22.98
C ALA A 423 1.03 -16.67 24.52
N ARG A 424 1.89 -15.81 25.06
CA ARG A 424 2.01 -15.55 26.49
C ARG A 424 1.90 -14.05 26.81
N TYR A 425 1.14 -13.74 27.83
CA TYR A 425 1.19 -12.42 28.47
C TYR A 425 2.48 -12.37 29.31
N ALA A 426 3.45 -11.61 28.82
CA ALA A 426 4.81 -11.66 29.32
C ALA A 426 4.97 -11.23 30.79
N PRO A 427 4.28 -10.17 31.30
CA PRO A 427 4.46 -9.71 32.68
C PRO A 427 4.11 -10.74 33.75
N GLU A 428 3.14 -11.62 33.47
CA GLU A 428 2.70 -12.67 34.42
C GLU A 428 3.21 -14.06 34.04
N ASP A 429 3.99 -14.16 32.95
CA ASP A 429 4.45 -15.44 32.40
C ASP A 429 3.30 -16.44 32.16
N ARG A 430 2.14 -15.94 31.74
CA ARG A 430 0.86 -16.66 31.64
C ARG A 430 0.50 -16.91 30.17
N ILE A 431 0.05 -18.12 29.86
CA ILE A 431 -0.54 -18.41 28.53
C ILE A 431 -1.81 -17.57 28.38
N ILE A 432 -1.96 -16.93 27.23
CA ILE A 432 -3.14 -16.15 26.87
C ILE A 432 -4.35 -17.07 26.72
N ALA A 433 -5.53 -16.63 27.17
CA ALA A 433 -6.74 -17.44 27.13
C ALA A 433 -7.24 -17.72 25.70
N HIS A 434 -7.06 -16.75 24.78
CA HIS A 434 -7.53 -16.84 23.41
C HIS A 434 -6.49 -17.50 22.50
N GLN A 435 -6.77 -18.72 22.03
CA GLN A 435 -5.84 -19.58 21.28
C GLN A 435 -6.37 -19.95 19.87
N ASP A 436 -7.27 -19.11 19.30
CA ASP A 436 -7.95 -19.39 18.04
C ASP A 436 -7.53 -18.44 16.90
N SER A 437 -6.46 -17.64 17.12
CA SER A 437 -5.89 -16.77 16.09
C SER A 437 -4.98 -17.54 15.14
N LEU A 438 -5.08 -17.25 13.86
CA LEU A 438 -4.22 -17.78 12.80
C LEU A 438 -2.73 -17.42 13.00
N ILE A 439 -2.43 -16.32 13.71
CA ILE A 439 -1.06 -15.87 14.01
C ILE A 439 -0.25 -16.97 14.74
N LEU A 440 -0.90 -17.85 15.52
CA LEU A 440 -0.27 -18.95 16.22
C LEU A 440 0.25 -20.05 15.29
N TYR A 441 -0.17 -20.07 14.03
CA TYR A 441 0.26 -21.02 13.01
C TYR A 441 1.42 -20.49 12.15
N MET A 442 1.79 -19.22 12.34
CA MET A 442 2.87 -18.58 11.58
C MET A 442 4.25 -19.27 11.71
N PRO A 443 4.59 -20.03 12.80
CA PRO A 443 5.84 -20.80 12.83
C PRO A 443 6.04 -21.76 11.65
N LEU A 444 5.01 -22.07 10.86
CA LEU A 444 5.16 -22.80 9.59
C LEU A 444 6.17 -22.15 8.62
N ILE A 445 6.42 -20.84 8.73
CA ILE A 445 7.42 -20.12 7.90
C ILE A 445 8.86 -20.59 8.16
N ILE A 446 9.11 -21.22 9.30
CA ILE A 446 10.39 -21.87 9.66
C ILE A 446 10.26 -23.39 9.73
N GLY A 447 9.34 -23.97 8.96
CA GLY A 447 9.08 -25.41 8.95
C GLY A 447 10.32 -26.27 8.66
N TYR A 448 11.31 -25.71 7.93
CA TYR A 448 12.62 -26.35 7.71
C TYR A 448 13.45 -26.56 8.99
N ARG A 449 13.10 -25.92 10.10
CA ARG A 449 13.69 -26.12 11.44
C ARG A 449 12.81 -26.95 12.35
N LEU A 450 11.51 -27.05 12.06
CA LEU A 450 10.55 -27.76 12.91
C LEU A 450 10.61 -29.27 12.66
N PRO A 451 10.31 -30.10 13.68
CA PRO A 451 10.03 -31.52 13.47
C PRO A 451 8.87 -31.70 12.46
N SER A 452 8.95 -32.76 11.65
CA SER A 452 7.97 -33.03 10.59
C SER A 452 6.55 -33.18 11.11
N GLU A 453 6.37 -33.75 12.30
CA GLU A 453 5.08 -33.89 12.97
C GLU A 453 4.49 -32.54 13.39
N VAL A 454 5.34 -31.58 13.78
CA VAL A 454 4.88 -30.21 14.11
C VAL A 454 4.44 -29.47 12.85
N THR A 455 5.23 -29.59 11.78
CA THR A 455 4.90 -28.98 10.47
C THR A 455 3.59 -29.57 9.93
N ALA A 456 3.40 -30.89 10.05
CA ALA A 456 2.16 -31.54 9.63
C ALA A 456 0.95 -31.09 10.49
N ALA A 457 1.13 -30.97 11.79
CA ALA A 457 0.06 -30.49 12.69
C ALA A 457 -0.36 -29.04 12.34
N LEU A 458 0.62 -28.16 12.02
CA LEU A 458 0.32 -26.81 11.58
C LEU A 458 -0.45 -26.81 10.25
N ALA A 459 0.01 -27.55 9.24
CA ALA A 459 -0.65 -27.61 7.94
C ALA A 459 -2.07 -28.17 8.03
N ASN A 460 -2.28 -29.24 8.79
CA ASN A 460 -3.61 -29.81 9.02
C ASN A 460 -4.53 -28.85 9.77
N GLY A 461 -4.01 -28.20 10.82
CA GLY A 461 -4.76 -27.22 11.59
C GLY A 461 -5.19 -25.99 10.78
N LEU A 462 -4.36 -25.55 9.81
CA LEU A 462 -4.77 -24.50 8.85
C LEU A 462 -6.00 -24.94 8.06
N ALA A 463 -6.00 -26.16 7.52
CA ALA A 463 -7.11 -26.68 6.72
C ALA A 463 -8.37 -26.90 7.55
N GLU A 464 -8.25 -27.42 8.77
CA GLU A 464 -9.39 -27.80 9.60
C GLU A 464 -10.07 -26.62 10.32
N ARG A 465 -9.29 -25.60 10.67
CA ARG A 465 -9.75 -24.53 11.57
C ARG A 465 -9.91 -23.16 10.93
N PHE A 466 -9.19 -22.91 9.83
CA PHE A 466 -9.11 -21.57 9.25
C PHE A 466 -9.50 -21.53 7.77
N GLU A 467 -9.46 -22.65 7.03
CA GLU A 467 -9.78 -22.65 5.62
C GLU A 467 -11.28 -22.48 5.40
N ALA A 468 -11.69 -21.28 4.99
CA ALA A 468 -13.05 -20.94 4.58
C ALA A 468 -13.23 -21.09 3.06
N GLN A 469 -14.36 -20.60 2.55
CA GLN A 469 -14.68 -20.69 1.12
C GLN A 469 -13.62 -20.01 0.24
N TYR A 470 -13.14 -18.82 0.62
CA TYR A 470 -12.24 -18.01 -0.19
C TYR A 470 -10.78 -17.96 0.31
N GLY A 471 -10.45 -18.57 1.45
CA GLY A 471 -9.08 -18.59 1.98
C GLY A 471 -9.02 -18.81 3.49
N LEU A 472 -7.92 -18.37 4.12
CA LEU A 472 -7.69 -18.54 5.54
C LEU A 472 -8.27 -17.37 6.33
N CYS A 473 -9.17 -17.67 7.29
CA CYS A 473 -9.63 -16.70 8.28
C CYS A 473 -8.48 -16.33 9.23
N THR A 474 -8.40 -15.08 9.69
CA THR A 474 -7.40 -14.65 10.69
C THR A 474 -7.74 -15.07 12.12
N GLU A 475 -9.00 -15.32 12.41
CA GLU A 475 -9.50 -15.99 13.62
C GLU A 475 -10.29 -17.22 13.17
N SER A 476 -10.15 -18.33 13.87
CA SER A 476 -10.92 -19.54 13.56
C SER A 476 -12.42 -19.25 13.57
N TYR A 477 -13.14 -19.70 12.55
CA TYR A 477 -14.60 -19.54 12.50
C TYR A 477 -15.35 -20.35 13.58
N HIS A 478 -14.64 -21.18 14.36
CA HIS A 478 -15.15 -21.85 15.56
C HIS A 478 -14.95 -21.00 16.83
N SER A 479 -14.19 -19.92 16.75
CA SER A 479 -13.93 -19.04 17.89
C SER A 479 -15.15 -18.20 18.24
N PRO A 480 -15.45 -17.98 19.54
CA PRO A 480 -16.48 -17.05 19.96
C PRO A 480 -16.16 -15.59 19.61
N LEU A 481 -14.91 -15.28 19.29
CA LEU A 481 -14.44 -13.95 18.90
C LEU A 481 -14.52 -13.70 17.40
N TYR A 482 -14.77 -14.74 16.60
CA TYR A 482 -14.88 -14.61 15.15
C TYR A 482 -16.00 -13.62 14.75
N ARG A 483 -15.68 -12.77 13.76
CA ARG A 483 -16.62 -11.83 13.12
C ARG A 483 -16.29 -11.71 11.63
N ASP A 484 -17.30 -11.76 10.76
CA ASP A 484 -17.12 -11.67 9.30
C ASP A 484 -16.45 -10.35 8.86
N ASN A 485 -16.62 -9.28 9.63
CA ASN A 485 -16.02 -7.97 9.43
C ASN A 485 -15.17 -7.53 10.64
N GLY A 486 -14.59 -8.49 11.37
CA GLY A 486 -13.88 -8.28 12.63
C GLY A 486 -12.45 -7.71 12.49
N TYR A 487 -12.07 -7.23 11.29
CA TYR A 487 -10.72 -6.79 10.97
C TYR A 487 -9.72 -7.95 11.06
N TRP A 488 -8.94 -8.13 12.14
CA TRP A 488 -8.08 -9.29 12.34
C TRP A 488 -8.73 -10.42 13.17
N LEU A 489 -10.05 -10.36 13.35
CA LEU A 489 -10.87 -11.38 14.04
C LEU A 489 -11.78 -12.14 13.06
N GLY A 490 -11.28 -12.50 11.89
CA GLY A 490 -12.02 -13.29 10.91
C GLY A 490 -11.62 -13.05 9.46
N PRO A 491 -11.67 -11.81 8.93
CA PRO A 491 -11.39 -11.50 7.54
C PRO A 491 -10.09 -12.08 6.97
N ILE A 492 -10.11 -12.36 5.65
CA ILE A 492 -8.95 -12.81 4.88
C ILE A 492 -8.09 -11.59 4.54
N TRP A 493 -6.77 -11.72 4.68
CA TRP A 493 -5.79 -10.70 4.38
C TRP A 493 -4.75 -11.18 3.37
N ALA A 494 -4.46 -10.36 2.38
CA ALA A 494 -3.51 -10.69 1.30
C ALA A 494 -2.10 -11.01 1.80
N PRO A 495 -1.46 -10.21 2.69
CA PRO A 495 -0.11 -10.47 3.19
C PRO A 495 0.01 -11.84 3.86
N VAL A 496 -0.92 -12.13 4.75
CA VAL A 496 -0.96 -13.37 5.50
C VAL A 496 -1.19 -14.57 4.60
N THR A 497 -2.12 -14.44 3.65
CA THR A 497 -2.39 -15.49 2.65
C THR A 497 -1.12 -15.82 1.88
N TYR A 498 -0.36 -14.81 1.42
CA TYR A 498 0.87 -15.04 0.67
C TYR A 498 1.99 -15.65 1.53
N LEU A 499 2.13 -15.22 2.81
CA LEU A 499 3.08 -15.81 3.75
C LEU A 499 2.82 -17.30 3.97
N PHE A 500 1.54 -17.70 4.14
CA PHE A 500 1.20 -19.12 4.28
C PHE A 500 1.34 -19.90 2.99
N ILE A 501 1.04 -19.33 1.83
CA ILE A 501 1.26 -19.99 0.54
C ILE A 501 2.76 -20.27 0.33
N ASP A 502 3.63 -19.28 0.59
CA ASP A 502 5.09 -19.46 0.54
C ASP A 502 5.57 -20.53 1.53
N ALA A 503 5.10 -20.46 2.77
CA ALA A 503 5.45 -21.44 3.81
C ALA A 503 5.02 -22.86 3.44
N LEU A 504 3.78 -23.05 2.97
CA LEU A 504 3.26 -24.35 2.56
C LEU A 504 4.07 -24.96 1.41
N ARG A 505 4.41 -24.17 0.39
CA ARG A 505 5.24 -24.62 -0.74
C ARG A 505 6.63 -25.06 -0.27
N ARG A 506 7.29 -24.27 0.57
CA ARG A 506 8.64 -24.57 1.08
C ARG A 506 8.68 -25.82 1.98
N ASN A 507 7.54 -26.20 2.54
CA ASN A 507 7.40 -27.42 3.34
C ASN A 507 6.76 -28.60 2.59
N GLY A 508 6.63 -28.51 1.25
CA GLY A 508 6.15 -29.60 0.40
C GLY A 508 4.63 -29.75 0.30
N TYR A 509 3.83 -28.85 0.89
CA TYR A 509 2.36 -28.86 0.82
C TYR A 509 1.84 -28.13 -0.42
N ASN A 510 2.36 -28.50 -1.59
CA ASN A 510 2.14 -27.79 -2.88
C ASN A 510 0.66 -27.77 -3.30
N GLU A 511 -0.09 -28.84 -3.09
CA GLU A 511 -1.52 -28.91 -3.44
C GLU A 511 -2.34 -27.94 -2.58
N PHE A 512 -2.07 -27.88 -1.29
CA PHE A 512 -2.76 -26.94 -0.40
C PHE A 512 -2.41 -25.49 -0.74
N ALA A 513 -1.14 -25.18 -0.96
CA ALA A 513 -0.69 -23.86 -1.39
C ALA A 513 -1.35 -23.42 -2.69
N SER A 514 -1.43 -24.31 -3.69
CA SER A 514 -2.08 -24.04 -4.99
C SER A 514 -3.58 -23.81 -4.84
N ARG A 515 -4.25 -24.56 -3.97
CA ARG A 515 -5.66 -24.38 -3.65
C ARG A 515 -5.93 -23.01 -2.99
N LEU A 516 -5.11 -22.59 -2.02
CA LEU A 516 -5.21 -21.28 -1.39
C LEU A 516 -4.95 -20.14 -2.38
N ALA A 517 -3.96 -20.29 -3.26
CA ALA A 517 -3.68 -19.31 -4.30
C ALA A 517 -4.87 -19.14 -5.25
N ALA A 518 -5.48 -20.24 -5.70
CA ALA A 518 -6.67 -20.20 -6.55
C ALA A 518 -7.85 -19.53 -5.84
N LYS A 519 -8.11 -19.88 -4.56
CA LYS A 519 -9.16 -19.25 -3.74
C LYS A 519 -8.95 -17.74 -3.62
N PHE A 520 -7.71 -17.28 -3.40
CA PHE A 520 -7.42 -15.85 -3.30
C PHE A 520 -7.59 -15.13 -4.64
N MET A 521 -7.22 -15.75 -5.76
CA MET A 521 -7.48 -15.17 -7.08
C MET A 521 -8.99 -15.07 -7.36
N ASP A 522 -9.78 -16.08 -7.00
CA ASP A 522 -11.24 -16.04 -7.12
C ASP A 522 -11.86 -15.00 -6.17
N LEU A 523 -11.28 -14.81 -4.98
CA LEU A 523 -11.68 -13.77 -4.02
C LEU A 523 -11.59 -12.37 -4.64
N THR A 524 -10.55 -12.08 -5.43
CA THR A 524 -10.39 -10.77 -6.08
C THR A 524 -11.43 -10.51 -7.16
N LEU A 525 -12.02 -11.55 -7.76
CA LEU A 525 -13.16 -11.40 -8.68
C LEU A 525 -14.43 -10.99 -7.93
N ALA A 526 -14.64 -11.52 -6.73
CA ALA A 526 -15.82 -11.24 -5.91
C ALA A 526 -15.73 -9.88 -5.19
N GLY A 527 -14.57 -9.57 -4.61
CA GLY A 527 -14.37 -8.43 -3.69
C GLY A 527 -13.50 -7.28 -4.24
N GLY A 528 -12.92 -7.42 -5.44
CA GLY A 528 -11.97 -6.44 -6.00
C GLY A 528 -10.62 -6.49 -5.29
N MET A 529 -9.94 -5.34 -5.21
CA MET A 529 -8.63 -5.21 -4.56
C MET A 529 -8.78 -4.56 -3.18
N ALA A 530 -9.69 -5.10 -2.37
CA ALA A 530 -9.95 -4.56 -1.05
C ALA A 530 -8.82 -4.83 -0.06
N GLU A 531 -8.78 -4.08 1.03
CA GLU A 531 -7.81 -4.22 2.11
C GLU A 531 -7.89 -5.60 2.75
N ASN A 532 -9.10 -6.06 3.05
CA ASN A 532 -9.40 -7.40 3.57
C ASN A 532 -10.78 -7.86 3.09
N PHE A 533 -11.15 -9.11 3.40
CA PHE A 533 -12.34 -9.72 2.79
C PHE A 533 -13.08 -10.60 3.79
N ASP A 534 -14.41 -10.62 3.64
CA ASP A 534 -15.25 -11.61 4.29
C ASP A 534 -14.93 -13.03 3.75
N PRO A 535 -14.58 -13.98 4.62
CA PRO A 535 -14.13 -15.32 4.22
C PRO A 535 -15.16 -16.18 3.49
N PHE A 536 -16.44 -15.93 3.69
CA PHE A 536 -17.53 -16.76 3.17
C PHE A 536 -18.25 -16.12 1.98
N SER A 537 -18.50 -14.82 2.02
CA SER A 537 -19.15 -14.12 0.91
C SER A 537 -18.17 -13.61 -0.16
N GLY A 538 -16.88 -13.46 0.20
CA GLY A 538 -15.87 -12.85 -0.66
C GLY A 538 -16.01 -11.33 -0.80
N LYS A 539 -16.90 -10.70 -0.02
CA LYS A 539 -17.09 -9.25 -0.06
C LYS A 539 -15.83 -8.53 0.40
N GLY A 540 -15.36 -7.56 -0.39
CA GLY A 540 -14.28 -6.66 0.02
C GLY A 540 -14.71 -5.74 1.16
N LEU A 541 -13.83 -5.57 2.14
CA LEU A 541 -14.04 -4.80 3.36
C LEU A 541 -13.02 -3.66 3.45
N VAL A 542 -13.37 -2.62 4.20
CA VAL A 542 -12.57 -1.44 4.52
C VAL A 542 -12.19 -0.67 3.25
N ASP A 543 -10.92 -0.57 2.86
CA ASP A 543 -10.50 0.15 1.67
C ASP A 543 -10.62 -0.72 0.41
N PRO A 544 -11.36 -0.29 -0.62
CA PRO A 544 -11.61 -1.10 -1.82
C PRO A 544 -10.50 -1.06 -2.87
N ALA A 545 -9.41 -0.29 -2.65
CA ALA A 545 -8.35 -0.06 -3.65
C ALA A 545 -6.95 -0.15 -3.03
N PHE A 546 -6.56 -1.34 -2.57
CA PHE A 546 -5.38 -1.55 -1.76
C PHE A 546 -4.22 -2.18 -2.55
N THR A 547 -2.99 -1.64 -2.40
CA THR A 547 -1.83 -2.07 -3.18
C THR A 547 -1.30 -3.44 -2.77
N TRP A 548 -1.31 -3.82 -1.46
CA TRP A 548 -0.82 -5.15 -1.09
C TRP A 548 -1.69 -6.28 -1.65
N THR A 549 -3.02 -6.09 -1.71
CA THR A 549 -3.94 -7.06 -2.35
C THR A 549 -3.64 -7.17 -3.84
N SER A 550 -3.48 -6.02 -4.51
CA SER A 550 -3.10 -5.95 -5.92
C SER A 550 -1.75 -6.62 -6.16
N SER A 551 -0.75 -6.36 -5.32
CA SER A 551 0.60 -6.94 -5.41
C SER A 551 0.58 -8.46 -5.20
N VAL A 552 -0.13 -8.94 -4.18
CA VAL A 552 -0.26 -10.38 -3.92
C VAL A 552 -0.99 -11.08 -5.06
N PHE A 553 -2.09 -10.51 -5.57
CA PHE A 553 -2.77 -11.06 -6.75
C PHE A 553 -1.82 -11.20 -7.95
N LEU A 554 -1.06 -10.15 -8.28
CA LEU A 554 -0.12 -10.16 -9.41
C LEU A 554 1.02 -11.16 -9.20
N MET A 555 1.53 -11.30 -7.97
CA MET A 555 2.54 -12.32 -7.65
C MET A 555 1.99 -13.74 -7.83
N LEU A 556 0.80 -14.03 -7.31
CA LEU A 556 0.16 -15.35 -7.44
C LEU A 556 -0.21 -15.66 -8.90
N ALA A 557 -0.70 -14.68 -9.64
CA ALA A 557 -0.97 -14.81 -11.08
C ALA A 557 0.29 -15.22 -11.85
N ARG A 558 1.43 -14.59 -11.55
CA ARG A 558 2.70 -14.94 -12.16
C ARG A 558 3.17 -16.35 -11.79
N GLU A 559 3.12 -16.68 -10.51
CA GLU A 559 3.54 -18.00 -10.01
C GLU A 559 2.66 -19.15 -10.54
N SER A 560 1.42 -18.86 -10.95
CA SER A 560 0.54 -19.85 -11.59
C SER A 560 0.96 -20.18 -13.03
N ILE A 561 1.66 -19.26 -13.72
CA ILE A 561 2.14 -19.45 -15.12
C ILE A 561 3.57 -19.97 -15.14
N GLN A 562 4.40 -19.47 -14.26
CA GLN A 562 5.79 -19.85 -14.08
C GLN A 562 6.00 -20.20 -12.60
N PRO A 563 5.76 -21.47 -12.22
CA PRO A 563 6.09 -21.89 -10.87
C PRO A 563 7.56 -21.52 -10.58
N PRO A 564 7.89 -21.07 -9.38
CA PRO A 564 9.27 -20.82 -9.02
C PRO A 564 10.09 -22.08 -9.36
N GLU A 565 11.17 -21.92 -10.14
CA GLU A 565 12.08 -23.02 -10.39
C GLU A 565 12.61 -23.54 -9.04
N GLU A 566 12.88 -24.85 -8.94
CA GLU A 566 13.40 -25.51 -7.72
C GLU A 566 14.81 -25.03 -7.31
N HIS A 567 15.20 -23.81 -7.67
CA HIS A 567 16.45 -23.15 -7.24
C HIS A 567 16.47 -22.77 -5.74
N HIS A 568 15.50 -23.26 -4.97
CA HIS A 568 15.25 -22.90 -3.57
C HIS A 568 16.33 -23.28 -2.57
N GLU A 569 17.33 -24.05 -2.95
CA GLU A 569 18.33 -24.56 -2.00
C GLU A 569 19.51 -23.60 -1.70
N LYS A 570 19.71 -22.53 -2.49
CA LYS A 570 20.93 -21.73 -2.39
C LYS A 570 20.94 -20.61 -1.33
N ILE A 571 19.77 -20.14 -0.89
CA ILE A 571 19.69 -19.00 0.04
C ILE A 571 19.45 -19.45 1.50
N PHE A 572 19.00 -20.70 1.70
CA PHE A 572 18.66 -21.26 3.01
C PHE A 572 19.52 -22.46 3.44
N ARG A 573 20.67 -22.71 2.75
CA ARG A 573 21.67 -23.71 3.18
C ARG A 573 22.93 -23.08 3.74
#